data_9f70426bdd40b5a7e7c5b72b840a69a6
#
_entry.id   9f70426bdd40b5a7e7c5b72b840a69a6
#
_cell.length_a   1.000
_cell.length_b   1.000
_cell.length_c   1.000
_cell.angle_alpha   90.00
_cell.angle_beta   90.00
_cell.angle_gamma   90.00
#
_symmetry.space_group_name_H-M   'P 1'
#
loop_
_entity.id
_entity.type
_entity.pdbx_description
1 polymer ?
#
loop_
_entity_poly.entity_id
_entity_poly.type
_entity_poly.pdbx_seq_one_letter_code
_entity_poly.pdbx_strand_id
1 'polypeptide(L)'
;MKLAVASDHAGVALKARVLEQLLSEGHQAADLGTNTTDPVDYPDYAKSLALAVLGGQAERGVLICGSGAGACVAANKFKGIRAATCHDSFSARQCVQDDDVNVLCLGARVIGPELALDVVRDYVGARFSGAERHRRRLAKVTAFEAEFGAPRPN
;
A
#
# COMPACT_ATOMS: atom_id res chain seq x y z
N MET A 1 -10.14 2.67 11.53
CA MET A 1 -9.82 3.04 10.14
C MET A 1 -10.34 1.96 9.21
N LYS A 2 -10.74 2.32 7.99
CA LYS A 2 -11.09 1.37 6.93
C LYS A 2 -9.85 1.08 6.07
N LEU A 3 -9.52 -0.18 5.89
CA LEU A 3 -8.33 -0.64 5.17
C LEU A 3 -8.70 -1.64 4.07
N ALA A 4 -7.99 -1.59 2.95
CA ALA A 4 -8.01 -2.64 1.93
C ALA A 4 -6.70 -3.44 2.03
N VAL A 5 -6.78 -4.75 2.01
CA VAL A 5 -5.61 -5.64 2.00
C VAL A 5 -5.71 -6.55 0.78
N ALA A 6 -4.67 -6.60 -0.02
CA ALA A 6 -4.63 -7.46 -1.19
C ALA A 6 -3.27 -8.16 -1.31
N SER A 7 -3.26 -9.31 -1.97
CA SER A 7 -2.02 -10.00 -2.32
C SER A 7 -2.16 -10.77 -3.61
N ASP A 8 -1.02 -11.05 -4.25
CA ASP A 8 -0.90 -12.15 -5.20
C ASP A 8 -0.73 -13.50 -4.46
N HIS A 9 -0.52 -14.58 -5.23
CA HIS A 9 -0.33 -15.93 -4.69
C HIS A 9 0.85 -16.07 -3.73
N ALA A 10 1.91 -15.25 -3.88
CA ALA A 10 3.10 -15.30 -3.01
C ALA A 10 2.82 -14.69 -1.63
N GLY A 11 1.82 -13.80 -1.53
CA GLY A 11 1.50 -13.06 -0.32
C GLY A 11 0.34 -13.64 0.50
N VAL A 12 -0.32 -14.71 0.08
CA VAL A 12 -1.57 -15.22 0.70
C VAL A 12 -1.42 -15.48 2.18
N ALA A 13 -0.37 -16.18 2.60
CA ALA A 13 -0.15 -16.51 4.02
C ALA A 13 0.10 -15.26 4.87
N LEU A 14 0.89 -14.32 4.37
CA LEU A 14 1.15 -13.07 5.07
C LEU A 14 -0.09 -12.17 5.11
N LYS A 15 -0.87 -12.12 4.02
CA LYS A 15 -2.14 -11.40 3.96
C LYS A 15 -3.10 -11.85 5.06
N ALA A 16 -3.23 -13.17 5.27
CA ALA A 16 -4.10 -13.71 6.32
C ALA A 16 -3.70 -13.20 7.71
N ARG A 17 -2.39 -13.19 8.02
CA ARG A 17 -1.86 -12.67 9.29
C ARG A 17 -2.10 -11.16 9.46
N VAL A 18 -1.91 -10.39 8.40
CA VAL A 18 -2.17 -8.94 8.40
C VAL A 18 -3.66 -8.65 8.64
N LEU A 19 -4.56 -9.38 7.97
CA LEU A 19 -6.00 -9.22 8.19
C LEU A 19 -6.40 -9.54 9.63
N GLU A 20 -5.92 -10.65 10.17
CA GLU A 20 -6.16 -11.05 11.56
C GLU A 20 -5.73 -9.96 12.55
N GLN A 21 -4.51 -9.43 12.40
CA GLN A 21 -4.00 -8.34 13.23
C GLN A 21 -4.87 -7.10 13.14
N LEU A 22 -5.16 -6.63 11.93
CA LEU A 22 -5.94 -5.40 11.73
C LEU A 22 -7.34 -5.50 12.34
N LEU A 23 -7.99 -6.65 12.21
CA LEU A 23 -9.29 -6.91 12.83
C LEU A 23 -9.18 -6.96 14.36
N SER A 24 -8.16 -7.60 14.91
CA SER A 24 -7.92 -7.66 16.36
C SER A 24 -7.62 -6.29 16.98
N GLU A 25 -7.02 -5.38 16.21
CA GLU A 25 -6.74 -4.00 16.60
C GLU A 25 -7.95 -3.06 16.38
N GLY A 26 -9.12 -3.60 16.02
CA GLY A 26 -10.38 -2.85 15.87
C GLY A 26 -10.51 -2.08 14.57
N HIS A 27 -9.73 -2.41 13.55
CA HIS A 27 -9.89 -1.85 12.21
C HIS A 27 -10.94 -2.60 11.40
N GLN A 28 -11.48 -1.96 10.37
CA GLN A 28 -12.26 -2.62 9.31
C GLN A 28 -11.30 -2.92 8.17
N ALA A 29 -11.11 -4.19 7.83
CA ALA A 29 -10.20 -4.61 6.77
C ALA A 29 -10.96 -5.45 5.72
N ALA A 30 -10.94 -4.98 4.47
CA ALA A 30 -11.48 -5.72 3.33
C ALA A 30 -10.37 -6.53 2.64
N ASP A 31 -10.62 -7.83 2.43
CA ASP A 31 -9.75 -8.70 1.65
C ASP A 31 -10.09 -8.59 0.17
N LEU A 32 -9.17 -8.06 -0.62
CA LEU A 32 -9.26 -7.88 -2.07
C LEU A 32 -8.22 -8.71 -2.83
N GLY A 33 -7.49 -9.60 -2.16
CA GLY A 33 -6.45 -10.42 -2.74
C GLY A 33 -6.93 -11.80 -3.21
N THR A 34 -6.03 -12.57 -3.84
CA THR A 34 -6.29 -13.99 -4.05
C THR A 34 -6.30 -14.75 -2.72
N ASN A 35 -7.05 -15.85 -2.68
CA ASN A 35 -7.11 -16.76 -1.54
C ASN A 35 -6.50 -18.13 -1.86
N THR A 36 -5.85 -18.27 -3.02
CA THR A 36 -5.17 -19.48 -3.47
C THR A 36 -3.70 -19.22 -3.71
N THR A 37 -2.89 -20.27 -3.68
CA THR A 37 -1.47 -20.23 -4.01
C THR A 37 -1.20 -20.47 -5.50
N ASP A 38 -2.25 -20.62 -6.30
CA ASP A 38 -2.12 -20.74 -7.75
C ASP A 38 -1.58 -19.43 -8.35
N PRO A 39 -0.69 -19.50 -9.34
CA PRO A 39 -0.11 -18.32 -9.95
C PRO A 39 -1.16 -17.35 -10.49
N VAL A 40 -1.08 -16.09 -10.05
CA VAL A 40 -1.92 -14.98 -10.50
C VAL A 40 -1.07 -13.73 -10.74
N ASP A 41 -1.60 -12.80 -11.49
CA ASP A 41 -0.91 -11.57 -11.86
C ASP A 41 -1.13 -10.47 -10.80
N TYR A 42 -0.06 -10.05 -10.14
CA TYR A 42 -0.10 -9.02 -9.09
C TYR A 42 -0.72 -7.69 -9.53
N PRO A 43 -0.62 -7.23 -10.80
CA PRO A 43 -1.22 -5.96 -11.21
C PRO A 43 -2.74 -5.91 -11.07
N ASP A 44 -3.44 -7.04 -11.20
CA ASP A 44 -4.89 -7.11 -11.03
C ASP A 44 -5.30 -6.79 -9.59
N TYR A 45 -4.54 -7.28 -8.62
CA TYR A 45 -4.76 -7.01 -7.20
C TYR A 45 -4.33 -5.60 -6.80
N ALA A 46 -3.26 -5.09 -7.42
CA ALA A 46 -2.88 -3.68 -7.29
C ALA A 46 -3.99 -2.75 -7.79
N LYS A 47 -4.63 -3.09 -8.92
CA LYS A 47 -5.77 -2.34 -9.47
C LYS A 47 -6.97 -2.38 -8.52
N SER A 48 -7.36 -3.57 -8.05
CA SER A 48 -8.51 -3.73 -7.15
C SER A 48 -8.34 -2.90 -5.87
N LEU A 49 -7.16 -2.95 -5.27
CA LEU A 49 -6.83 -2.19 -4.07
C LEU A 49 -6.79 -0.67 -4.35
N ALA A 50 -6.15 -0.26 -5.45
CA ALA A 50 -6.07 1.15 -5.83
C ALA A 50 -7.47 1.76 -6.03
N LEU A 51 -8.38 1.05 -6.70
CA LEU A 51 -9.76 1.50 -6.91
C LEU A 51 -10.53 1.61 -5.59
N ALA A 52 -10.32 0.70 -4.63
CA ALA A 52 -10.96 0.77 -3.32
C ALA A 52 -10.49 2.00 -2.52
N VAL A 53 -9.20 2.33 -2.57
CA VAL A 53 -8.65 3.53 -1.92
C VAL A 53 -9.15 4.81 -2.61
N LEU A 54 -9.06 4.88 -3.93
CA LEU A 54 -9.49 6.05 -4.71
C LEU A 54 -11.00 6.30 -4.64
N GLY A 55 -11.78 5.21 -4.53
CA GLY A 55 -13.24 5.28 -4.37
C GLY A 55 -13.71 5.56 -2.94
N GLY A 56 -12.78 5.75 -1.98
CA GLY A 56 -13.12 6.02 -0.58
C GLY A 56 -13.70 4.83 0.19
N GLN A 57 -13.66 3.63 -0.37
CA GLN A 57 -14.05 2.39 0.32
C GLN A 57 -13.03 2.02 1.41
N ALA A 58 -11.77 2.38 1.20
CA ALA A 58 -10.70 2.27 2.17
C ALA A 58 -9.93 3.60 2.28
N GLU A 59 -9.47 3.93 3.48
CA GLU A 59 -8.62 5.11 3.73
C GLU A 59 -7.18 4.85 3.30
N ARG A 60 -6.71 3.59 3.46
CA ARG A 60 -5.37 3.13 3.09
C ARG A 60 -5.39 1.68 2.63
N GLY A 61 -4.33 1.29 1.93
CA GLY A 61 -4.13 -0.08 1.45
C GLY A 61 -2.86 -0.74 1.97
N VAL A 62 -2.88 -2.08 2.09
CA VAL A 62 -1.70 -2.93 2.25
C VAL A 62 -1.68 -3.93 1.11
N LEU A 63 -0.66 -3.89 0.28
CA LEU A 63 -0.50 -4.72 -0.91
C LEU A 63 0.72 -5.63 -0.78
N ILE A 64 0.53 -6.94 -0.89
CA ILE A 64 1.56 -7.93 -0.61
C ILE A 64 1.85 -8.76 -1.87
N CYS A 65 3.12 -8.87 -2.24
CA CYS A 65 3.55 -9.81 -3.29
C CYS A 65 4.86 -10.47 -2.87
N GLY A 66 5.54 -11.15 -3.77
CA GLY A 66 6.80 -11.81 -3.45
C GLY A 66 7.88 -10.87 -2.93
N SER A 67 8.12 -9.73 -3.58
CA SER A 67 9.15 -8.74 -3.21
C SER A 67 8.59 -7.38 -2.74
N GLY A 68 7.33 -7.10 -3.00
CA GLY A 68 6.73 -5.77 -2.81
C GLY A 68 6.98 -4.80 -3.97
N ALA A 69 8.05 -5.01 -4.74
CA ALA A 69 8.49 -4.07 -5.77
C ALA A 69 7.51 -3.96 -6.94
N GLY A 70 7.14 -5.09 -7.55
CA GLY A 70 6.19 -5.10 -8.68
C GLY A 70 4.82 -4.54 -8.31
N ALA A 71 4.31 -4.90 -7.14
CA ALA A 71 3.07 -4.40 -6.57
C ALA A 71 3.11 -2.86 -6.39
N CYS A 72 4.22 -2.33 -5.85
CA CYS A 72 4.45 -0.91 -5.69
C CYS A 72 4.47 -0.16 -7.03
N VAL A 73 5.19 -0.70 -8.03
CA VAL A 73 5.22 -0.13 -9.38
C VAL A 73 3.84 -0.08 -10.00
N ALA A 74 3.06 -1.17 -9.89
CA ALA A 74 1.70 -1.23 -10.44
C ALA A 74 0.76 -0.25 -9.73
N ALA A 75 0.77 -0.20 -8.40
CA ALA A 75 -0.08 0.69 -7.63
C ALA A 75 0.18 2.17 -7.97
N ASN A 76 1.43 2.57 -8.14
CA ASN A 76 1.80 3.95 -8.51
C ASN A 76 1.43 4.35 -9.94
N LYS A 77 0.83 3.46 -10.75
CA LYS A 77 0.27 3.82 -12.06
C LYS A 77 -1.13 4.46 -11.96
N PHE A 78 -1.74 4.42 -10.80
CA PHE A 78 -3.05 5.01 -10.56
C PHE A 78 -2.88 6.41 -9.95
N LYS A 79 -3.38 7.43 -10.68
CA LYS A 79 -3.34 8.83 -10.21
C LYS A 79 -3.99 8.96 -8.83
N GLY A 80 -3.27 9.57 -7.88
CA GLY A 80 -3.71 9.71 -6.49
C GLY A 80 -3.27 8.57 -5.57
N ILE A 81 -2.68 7.48 -6.10
CA ILE A 81 -2.02 6.47 -5.29
C ILE A 81 -0.56 6.87 -5.08
N ARG A 82 -0.16 6.84 -3.83
CA ARG A 82 1.22 6.98 -3.37
C ARG A 82 1.58 5.71 -2.63
N ALA A 83 2.19 4.77 -3.37
CA ALA A 83 2.61 3.50 -2.84
C ALA A 83 4.10 3.50 -2.51
N ALA A 84 4.46 2.94 -1.37
CA ALA A 84 5.84 2.75 -0.95
C ALA A 84 6.09 1.31 -0.49
N THR A 85 7.22 0.73 -0.89
CA THR A 85 7.69 -0.55 -0.35
C THR A 85 8.51 -0.26 0.90
N CYS A 86 8.03 -0.71 2.07
CA CYS A 86 8.72 -0.53 3.34
C CYS A 86 8.88 -1.88 4.03
N HIS A 87 10.10 -2.19 4.44
CA HIS A 87 10.44 -3.42 5.14
C HIS A 87 11.05 -3.17 6.54
N ASP A 88 10.83 -1.96 7.06
CA ASP A 88 11.21 -1.53 8.40
C ASP A 88 10.20 -0.52 8.96
N SER A 89 10.12 -0.45 10.28
CA SER A 89 9.19 0.40 11.02
C SER A 89 9.41 1.89 10.81
N PHE A 90 10.66 2.33 10.64
CA PHE A 90 10.97 3.74 10.43
C PHE A 90 10.41 4.22 9.09
N SER A 91 10.73 3.51 7.99
CA SER A 91 10.26 3.85 6.64
C SER A 91 8.74 3.78 6.55
N ALA A 92 8.11 2.78 7.16
CA ALA A 92 6.65 2.62 7.17
C ALA A 92 5.92 3.77 7.85
N ARG A 93 6.47 4.29 8.95
CA ARG A 93 5.93 5.45 9.64
C ARG A 93 6.22 6.74 8.89
N GLN A 94 7.49 6.94 8.49
CA GLN A 94 7.94 8.17 7.84
C GLN A 94 7.24 8.40 6.50
N CYS A 95 7.06 7.39 5.66
CA CYS A 95 6.41 7.55 4.35
C CYS A 95 4.99 8.13 4.46
N VAL A 96 4.27 7.82 5.54
CA VAL A 96 2.99 8.45 5.83
C VAL A 96 3.17 9.87 6.35
N GLN A 97 4.09 10.07 7.31
CA GLN A 97 4.26 11.36 7.97
C GLN A 97 4.74 12.46 7.03
N ASP A 98 5.62 12.12 6.08
CA ASP A 98 6.27 13.07 5.20
C ASP A 98 5.61 13.15 3.80
N ASP A 99 5.17 12.00 3.26
CA ASP A 99 4.75 11.87 1.86
C ASP A 99 3.28 11.45 1.70
N ASP A 100 2.55 11.32 2.81
CA ASP A 100 1.12 10.93 2.83
C ASP A 100 0.87 9.66 2.01
N VAL A 101 1.74 8.66 2.16
CA VAL A 101 1.61 7.36 1.48
C VAL A 101 0.30 6.71 1.89
N ASN A 102 -0.48 6.29 0.90
CA ASN A 102 -1.78 5.66 1.09
C ASN A 102 -1.82 4.17 0.73
N VAL A 103 -0.72 3.60 0.21
CA VAL A 103 -0.57 2.16 -0.04
C VAL A 103 0.81 1.70 0.42
N LEU A 104 0.83 0.82 1.43
CA LEU A 104 2.04 0.10 1.86
C LEU A 104 2.22 -1.15 1.01
N CYS A 105 3.41 -1.38 0.45
CA CYS A 105 3.75 -2.60 -0.26
C CYS A 105 4.74 -3.43 0.54
N LEU A 106 4.48 -4.74 0.66
CA LEU A 106 5.31 -5.69 1.40
C LEU A 106 5.75 -6.86 0.53
N GLY A 107 6.97 -7.33 0.76
CA GLY A 107 7.53 -8.53 0.15
C GLY A 107 7.45 -9.74 1.09
N ALA A 108 6.54 -10.68 0.83
CA ALA A 108 6.36 -11.87 1.66
C ALA A 108 7.58 -12.82 1.67
N ARG A 109 8.48 -12.66 0.69
CA ARG A 109 9.75 -13.40 0.61
C ARG A 109 10.94 -12.58 1.13
N VAL A 110 10.71 -11.36 1.59
CA VAL A 110 11.77 -10.42 2.02
C VAL A 110 11.84 -10.34 3.52
N ILE A 111 10.69 -10.24 4.20
CA ILE A 111 10.61 -10.10 5.65
C ILE A 111 9.76 -11.21 6.27
N GLY A 112 10.09 -11.57 7.50
CA GLY A 112 9.29 -12.51 8.29
C GLY A 112 7.96 -11.90 8.74
N PRO A 113 6.97 -12.75 9.08
CA PRO A 113 5.63 -12.28 9.43
C PRO A 113 5.61 -11.33 10.63
N GLU A 114 6.39 -11.57 11.66
CA GLU A 114 6.39 -10.71 12.86
C GLU A 114 6.85 -9.27 12.53
N LEU A 115 7.94 -9.15 11.77
CA LEU A 115 8.40 -7.83 11.31
C LEU A 115 7.35 -7.17 10.39
N ALA A 116 6.71 -7.94 9.51
CA ALA A 116 5.66 -7.41 8.64
C ALA A 116 4.48 -6.85 9.44
N LEU A 117 4.08 -7.52 10.51
CA LEU A 117 3.01 -7.06 11.40
C LEU A 117 3.38 -5.76 12.12
N ASP A 118 4.62 -5.62 12.60
CA ASP A 118 5.10 -4.37 13.19
C ASP A 118 5.13 -3.23 12.17
N VAL A 119 5.62 -3.49 10.96
CA VAL A 119 5.63 -2.53 9.84
C VAL A 119 4.21 -2.06 9.50
N VAL A 120 3.23 -2.97 9.43
CA VAL A 120 1.82 -2.63 9.18
C VAL A 120 1.26 -1.78 10.31
N ARG A 121 1.54 -2.12 11.57
CA ARG A 121 1.10 -1.34 12.74
C ARG A 121 1.62 0.09 12.70
N ASP A 122 2.92 0.26 12.42
CA ASP A 122 3.55 1.57 12.32
C ASP A 122 2.98 2.41 11.17
N TYR A 123 2.73 1.78 10.00
CA TYR A 123 2.11 2.42 8.85
C TYR A 123 0.68 2.88 9.16
N VAL A 124 -0.15 2.02 9.74
CA VAL A 124 -1.55 2.30 10.06
C VAL A 124 -1.67 3.36 11.17
N GLY A 125 -0.79 3.29 12.17
CA GLY A 125 -0.73 4.24 13.29
C GLY A 125 -0.27 5.65 12.90
N ALA A 126 0.50 5.77 11.81
CA ALA A 126 1.06 7.06 11.39
C ALA A 126 0.00 8.02 10.85
N ARG A 127 0.29 9.33 10.91
CA ARG A 127 -0.55 10.41 10.36
C ARG A 127 0.32 11.37 9.57
N PHE A 128 -0.22 11.89 8.46
CA PHE A 128 0.48 12.94 7.71
C PHE A 128 0.72 14.14 8.62
N SER A 129 1.96 14.62 8.64
CA SER A 129 2.36 15.69 9.56
C SER A 129 1.71 17.03 9.23
N GLY A 130 1.31 17.23 7.97
CA GLY A 130 0.80 18.49 7.47
C GLY A 130 1.77 19.67 7.59
N ALA A 131 3.07 19.42 7.91
CA ALA A 131 4.08 20.47 7.95
C ALA A 131 4.21 21.13 6.58
N GLU A 132 4.47 22.45 6.57
CA GLU A 132 4.50 23.24 5.32
C GLU A 132 5.50 22.64 4.31
N ARG A 133 6.69 22.24 4.76
CA ARG A 133 7.70 21.62 3.88
C ARG A 133 7.20 20.32 3.23
N HIS A 134 6.39 19.51 3.94
CA HIS A 134 5.84 18.25 3.43
C HIS A 134 4.69 18.52 2.46
N ARG A 135 3.77 19.44 2.79
CA ARG A 135 2.71 19.88 1.86
C ARG A 135 3.28 20.42 0.56
N ARG A 136 4.31 21.28 0.63
CA ARG A 136 4.97 21.85 -0.56
C ARG A 136 5.62 20.78 -1.44
N ARG A 137 6.30 19.77 -0.84
CA ARG A 137 6.91 18.66 -1.58
C ARG A 137 5.86 17.77 -2.21
N LEU A 138 4.83 17.39 -1.45
CA LEU A 138 3.72 16.58 -1.94
C LEU A 138 2.97 17.27 -3.09
N ALA A 139 2.75 18.57 -3.02
CA ALA A 139 2.14 19.34 -4.12
C ALA A 139 2.95 19.24 -5.42
N LYS A 140 4.28 19.23 -5.36
CA LYS A 140 5.14 19.03 -6.53
C LYS A 140 4.99 17.62 -7.11
N VAL A 141 4.94 16.59 -6.27
CA VAL A 141 4.71 15.20 -6.71
C VAL A 141 3.35 15.09 -7.41
N THR A 142 2.31 15.67 -6.81
CA THR A 142 0.96 15.67 -7.42
C THR A 142 0.92 16.43 -8.76
N ALA A 143 1.70 17.51 -8.89
CA ALA A 143 1.78 18.23 -10.15
C ALA A 143 2.38 17.38 -11.28
N PHE A 144 3.32 16.48 -10.99
CA PHE A 144 3.87 15.56 -12.00
C PHE A 144 2.82 14.58 -12.55
N GLU A 145 1.85 14.16 -11.75
CA GLU A 145 0.74 13.33 -12.23
C GLU A 145 -0.13 14.08 -13.27
N ALA A 146 -0.31 15.38 -13.10
CA ALA A 146 -1.06 16.19 -14.06
C ALA A 146 -0.26 16.45 -15.34
N GLU A 147 1.05 16.67 -15.21
CA GLU A 147 1.92 17.04 -16.34
C GLU A 147 2.34 15.81 -17.17
N PHE A 148 2.65 14.67 -16.50
CA PHE A 148 3.25 13.50 -17.15
C PHE A 148 2.37 12.25 -17.13
N GLY A 149 1.21 12.29 -16.47
CA GLY A 149 0.30 11.16 -16.32
C GLY A 149 -0.52 10.81 -17.57
N ALA A 150 -0.50 11.64 -18.63
CA ALA A 150 -1.12 11.33 -19.91
C ALA A 150 -0.22 10.40 -20.74
N PRO A 151 -0.81 9.49 -21.59
CA PRO A 151 -0.02 8.70 -22.52
C PRO A 151 0.81 9.63 -23.42
N ARG A 152 2.11 9.38 -23.53
CA ARG A 152 2.93 10.09 -24.52
C ARG A 152 2.45 9.62 -25.90
N PRO A 153 2.17 10.53 -26.86
CA PRO A 153 1.93 10.11 -28.23
C PRO A 153 3.19 9.36 -28.74
N ASN A 154 2.97 8.21 -29.34
CA ASN A 154 4.02 7.44 -30.01
C ASN A 154 4.63 8.24 -31.18
#